data_d1bd67ff3c04ec059cb9650d58940719
#
_entry.id   d1bd67ff3c04ec059cb9650d58940719
#
_cell.length_a   1.000
_cell.length_b   1.000
_cell.length_c   1.000
_cell.angle_alpha   90.00
_cell.angle_beta   90.00
_cell.angle_gamma   90.00
#
_symmetry.space_group_name_H-M   'P 1'
#
loop_
_entity.id
_entity.type
_entity.pdbx_description
1 polymer ?
#
loop_
_entity_poly.entity_id
_entity_poly.type
_entity_poly.pdbx_seq_one_letter_code
_entity_poly.pdbx_strand_id
1 'polypeptide(L)'
;MFLLGYDIGSSSVKASLVNAETGKCVSSAFFPKTEAKIIAVNPGWAEQDPESWWENLKLSTQAIMAESGVSAAEIKAIGISYQMHGLVCVDKNQQVLRPAIIWCDSRAVPFGQQAFETIGEERCLSHLLNSPGNFTASKLAWIKQNEPAVYEQIYKIMLPGDYIAMKLSGDICTTVSGLSEGMFWDFKNNRVADFLMDYYGFDSSLIADIKPTFAEQGRVNAVAANELGLKEGTPITYRAGDQPNNALSLNVFNPGEIASTAGTSGVVYGVNGEVNYDPHSLSLIHISEPTRLQ
;
A
#
# COMPACT_ATOMS: atom_id res chain seq x y z
N MET A 1 -4.54 -7.47 26.63
CA MET A 1 -4.73 -6.48 25.57
C MET A 1 -4.12 -7.02 24.29
N PHE A 2 -4.81 -6.93 23.14
CA PHE A 2 -4.32 -7.48 21.86
C PHE A 2 -4.31 -6.43 20.75
N LEU A 3 -3.42 -6.62 19.79
CA LEU A 3 -3.32 -5.85 18.56
C LEU A 3 -3.55 -6.80 17.37
N LEU A 4 -4.28 -6.32 16.38
CA LEU A 4 -4.56 -7.07 15.15
C LEU A 4 -3.79 -6.47 14.00
N GLY A 5 -2.93 -7.26 13.36
CA GLY A 5 -2.17 -6.88 12.18
C GLY A 5 -2.67 -7.61 10.95
N TYR A 6 -2.83 -6.86 9.85
CA TYR A 6 -3.08 -7.41 8.51
C TYR A 6 -1.89 -7.19 7.60
N ASP A 7 -1.65 -8.14 6.70
CA ASP A 7 -0.71 -8.01 5.58
C ASP A 7 -1.44 -8.39 4.29
N ILE A 8 -1.69 -7.40 3.46
CA ILE A 8 -2.42 -7.53 2.20
C ILE A 8 -1.42 -7.80 1.07
N GLY A 9 -0.95 -9.03 0.99
CA GLY A 9 0.00 -9.44 -0.05
C GLY A 9 -0.68 -9.82 -1.36
N SER A 10 0.10 -9.89 -2.44
CA SER A 10 -0.39 -10.35 -3.75
C SER A 10 -0.64 -11.85 -3.81
N SER A 11 0.05 -12.65 -2.99
CA SER A 11 -0.14 -14.10 -2.94
C SER A 11 -1.22 -14.53 -1.93
N SER A 12 -1.37 -13.78 -0.84
CA SER A 12 -2.32 -14.07 0.23
C SER A 12 -2.52 -12.86 1.14
N VAL A 13 -3.65 -12.83 1.83
CA VAL A 13 -3.92 -11.89 2.94
C VAL A 13 -3.69 -12.62 4.25
N LYS A 14 -2.86 -12.05 5.11
CA LYS A 14 -2.52 -12.60 6.42
C LYS A 14 -3.16 -11.75 7.52
N ALA A 15 -3.55 -12.41 8.61
CA ALA A 15 -3.98 -11.78 9.85
C ALA A 15 -3.16 -12.37 11.00
N SER A 16 -2.73 -11.51 11.93
CA SER A 16 -1.98 -11.91 13.11
C SER A 16 -2.50 -11.19 14.34
N LEU A 17 -2.72 -11.95 15.41
CA LEU A 17 -3.15 -11.42 16.71
C LEU A 17 -1.98 -11.45 17.68
N VAL A 18 -1.60 -10.28 18.18
CA VAL A 18 -0.41 -10.10 19.04
C VAL A 18 -0.85 -9.64 20.42
N ASN A 19 -0.33 -10.30 21.47
CA ASN A 19 -0.46 -9.80 22.83
C ASN A 19 0.45 -8.59 23.02
N ALA A 20 -0.14 -7.42 23.28
CA ALA A 20 0.60 -6.15 23.35
C ALA A 20 1.53 -6.02 24.55
N GLU A 21 1.36 -6.83 25.60
CA GLU A 21 2.19 -6.80 26.80
C GLU A 21 3.46 -7.65 26.64
N THR A 22 3.32 -8.77 25.92
CA THR A 22 4.44 -9.73 25.75
C THR A 22 5.10 -9.66 24.38
N GLY A 23 4.50 -8.97 23.41
CA GLY A 23 4.92 -8.93 22.01
C GLY A 23 4.75 -10.27 21.26
N LYS A 24 4.14 -11.29 21.89
CA LYS A 24 3.99 -12.62 21.30
C LYS A 24 2.80 -12.68 20.37
N CYS A 25 2.99 -13.27 19.19
CA CYS A 25 1.91 -13.68 18.31
C CYS A 25 1.13 -14.83 19.00
N VAL A 26 -0.18 -14.64 19.12
CA VAL A 26 -1.08 -15.60 19.77
C VAL A 26 -1.71 -16.54 18.74
N SER A 27 -2.09 -16.00 17.59
CA SER A 27 -2.62 -16.74 16.46
C SER A 27 -2.33 -16.00 15.18
N SER A 28 -2.12 -16.73 14.08
CA SER A 28 -1.97 -16.17 12.74
C SER A 28 -2.59 -17.08 11.70
N ALA A 29 -3.22 -16.48 10.70
CA ALA A 29 -3.78 -17.20 9.57
C ALA A 29 -3.59 -16.43 8.27
N PHE A 30 -3.66 -17.13 7.15
CA PHE A 30 -3.62 -16.52 5.82
C PHE A 30 -4.60 -17.22 4.88
N PHE A 31 -5.11 -16.49 3.94
CA PHE A 31 -5.95 -16.96 2.86
C PHE A 31 -5.64 -16.21 1.54
N PRO A 32 -5.83 -16.87 0.37
CA PRO A 32 -6.18 -18.27 0.23
C PRO A 32 -5.04 -19.20 0.66
N LYS A 33 -5.30 -20.47 0.83
CA LYS A 33 -4.27 -21.49 1.17
C LYS A 33 -3.40 -21.89 -0.02
N THR A 34 -3.85 -21.55 -1.21
CA THR A 34 -3.08 -21.56 -2.46
C THR A 34 -2.75 -20.13 -2.83
N GLU A 35 -1.88 -19.92 -3.81
CA GLU A 35 -1.56 -18.58 -4.28
C GLU A 35 -2.79 -17.88 -4.84
N ALA A 36 -2.99 -16.58 -4.46
CA ALA A 36 -4.10 -15.79 -4.95
C ALA A 36 -3.99 -15.55 -6.46
N LYS A 37 -5.13 -15.53 -7.14
CA LYS A 37 -5.18 -15.35 -8.59
C LYS A 37 -4.69 -13.98 -9.00
N ILE A 38 -3.78 -13.93 -9.96
CA ILE A 38 -3.41 -12.73 -10.72
C ILE A 38 -4.08 -12.82 -12.10
N ILE A 39 -4.72 -11.73 -12.51
CA ILE A 39 -5.34 -11.58 -13.82
C ILE A 39 -4.27 -10.99 -14.75
N ALA A 40 -3.80 -11.77 -15.72
CA ALA A 40 -2.78 -11.38 -16.68
C ALA A 40 -3.33 -11.56 -18.12
N VAL A 41 -4.11 -10.58 -18.57
CA VAL A 41 -4.78 -10.64 -19.89
C VAL A 41 -3.79 -10.44 -21.03
N ASN A 42 -2.77 -9.61 -20.82
CA ASN A 42 -1.70 -9.35 -21.77
C ASN A 42 -0.33 -9.59 -21.13
N PRO A 43 0.72 -9.84 -21.91
CA PRO A 43 2.08 -9.91 -21.40
C PRO A 43 2.45 -8.65 -20.62
N GLY A 44 3.02 -8.82 -19.43
CA GLY A 44 3.42 -7.73 -18.54
C GLY A 44 2.28 -7.08 -17.76
N TRP A 45 1.04 -7.54 -17.92
CA TRP A 45 -0.09 -7.08 -17.12
C TRP A 45 -0.26 -7.95 -15.88
N ALA A 46 -0.60 -7.31 -14.78
CA ALA A 46 -0.90 -8.00 -13.53
C ALA A 46 -1.97 -7.22 -12.75
N GLU A 47 -3.12 -7.82 -12.57
CA GLU A 47 -4.26 -7.24 -11.88
C GLU A 47 -4.81 -8.21 -10.84
N GLN A 48 -5.44 -7.66 -9.80
CA GLN A 48 -6.20 -8.42 -8.81
C GLN A 48 -7.53 -7.74 -8.53
N ASP A 49 -8.54 -8.54 -8.23
CA ASP A 49 -9.81 -8.03 -7.74
C ASP A 49 -9.65 -7.61 -6.25
N PRO A 50 -9.84 -6.33 -5.90
CA PRO A 50 -9.74 -5.87 -4.51
C PRO A 50 -10.76 -6.51 -3.56
N GLU A 51 -11.93 -6.92 -4.07
CA GLU A 51 -12.91 -7.65 -3.25
C GLU A 51 -12.36 -9.02 -2.81
N SER A 52 -11.49 -9.65 -3.60
CA SER A 52 -10.83 -10.88 -3.20
C SER A 52 -9.91 -10.69 -1.99
N TRP A 53 -9.28 -9.52 -1.84
CA TRP A 53 -8.49 -9.21 -0.65
C TRP A 53 -9.37 -9.10 0.58
N TRP A 54 -10.54 -8.45 0.44
CA TRP A 54 -11.52 -8.33 1.53
C TRP A 54 -12.05 -9.69 1.97
N GLU A 55 -12.43 -10.56 1.02
CA GLU A 55 -12.89 -11.92 1.33
C GLU A 55 -11.81 -12.74 2.06
N ASN A 56 -10.55 -12.68 1.60
CA ASN A 56 -9.44 -13.37 2.25
C ASN A 56 -9.12 -12.78 3.63
N LEU A 57 -9.29 -11.47 3.82
CA LEU A 57 -9.16 -10.82 5.12
C LEU A 57 -10.23 -11.32 6.10
N LYS A 58 -11.49 -11.45 5.64
CA LYS A 58 -12.57 -12.04 6.46
C LYS A 58 -12.22 -13.45 6.92
N LEU A 59 -11.82 -14.31 5.98
CA LEU A 59 -11.44 -15.69 6.29
C LEU A 59 -10.26 -15.75 7.27
N SER A 60 -9.26 -14.92 7.08
CA SER A 60 -8.08 -14.86 7.96
C SER A 60 -8.46 -14.38 9.36
N THR A 61 -9.32 -13.36 9.46
CA THR A 61 -9.79 -12.83 10.74
C THR A 61 -10.64 -13.87 11.50
N GLN A 62 -11.60 -14.50 10.82
CA GLN A 62 -12.43 -15.52 11.43
C GLN A 62 -11.61 -16.71 11.95
N ALA A 63 -10.59 -17.13 11.19
CA ALA A 63 -9.70 -18.23 11.59
C ALA A 63 -8.94 -17.90 12.88
N ILE A 64 -8.29 -16.72 12.97
CA ILE A 64 -7.53 -16.34 14.17
C ILE A 64 -8.41 -16.10 15.39
N MET A 65 -9.61 -15.55 15.20
CA MET A 65 -10.57 -15.35 16.29
C MET A 65 -11.06 -16.68 16.85
N ALA A 66 -11.37 -17.65 15.98
CA ALA A 66 -11.80 -18.98 16.39
C ALA A 66 -10.67 -19.77 17.09
N GLU A 67 -9.44 -19.68 16.59
CA GLU A 67 -8.28 -20.38 17.16
C GLU A 67 -7.85 -19.80 18.51
N SER A 68 -7.77 -18.47 18.60
CA SER A 68 -7.28 -17.80 19.82
C SER A 68 -8.28 -17.78 20.97
N GLY A 69 -9.57 -17.81 20.68
CA GLY A 69 -10.63 -17.61 21.67
C GLY A 69 -10.65 -16.22 22.32
N VAL A 70 -9.85 -15.27 21.80
CA VAL A 70 -9.79 -13.90 22.31
C VAL A 70 -11.07 -13.15 22.01
N SER A 71 -11.59 -12.44 22.99
CA SER A 71 -12.77 -11.59 22.80
C SER A 71 -12.44 -10.40 21.88
N ALA A 72 -13.33 -10.07 20.93
CA ALA A 72 -13.22 -8.89 20.10
C ALA A 72 -13.04 -7.58 20.90
N ALA A 73 -13.59 -7.50 22.11
CA ALA A 73 -13.45 -6.35 23.00
C ALA A 73 -12.02 -6.15 23.55
N GLU A 74 -11.19 -7.17 23.48
CA GLU A 74 -9.80 -7.12 23.93
C GLU A 74 -8.83 -6.63 22.83
N ILE A 75 -9.27 -6.56 21.57
CA ILE A 75 -8.50 -6.00 20.45
C ILE A 75 -8.59 -4.47 20.53
N LYS A 76 -7.44 -3.81 20.68
CA LYS A 76 -7.36 -2.37 20.97
C LYS A 76 -7.00 -1.52 19.77
N ALA A 77 -6.34 -2.09 18.77
CA ALA A 77 -5.99 -1.39 17.54
C ALA A 77 -5.75 -2.37 16.38
N ILE A 78 -5.89 -1.83 15.18
CA ILE A 78 -5.60 -2.51 13.91
C ILE A 78 -4.47 -1.78 13.20
N GLY A 79 -3.50 -2.53 12.68
CA GLY A 79 -2.46 -2.07 11.75
C GLY A 79 -2.55 -2.82 10.43
N ILE A 80 -2.20 -2.14 9.32
CA ILE A 80 -2.29 -2.68 7.96
C ILE A 80 -0.95 -2.53 7.26
N SER A 81 -0.36 -3.65 6.86
CA SER A 81 0.70 -3.77 5.87
C SER A 81 0.09 -4.18 4.54
N TYR A 82 0.65 -3.74 3.43
CA TYR A 82 0.10 -4.05 2.12
C TYR A 82 1.14 -4.06 1.01
N GLN A 83 0.89 -4.81 -0.07
CA GLN A 83 1.68 -4.76 -1.30
C GLN A 83 1.73 -3.34 -1.84
N MET A 84 2.92 -2.84 -2.12
CA MET A 84 3.15 -1.44 -2.51
C MET A 84 2.71 -1.15 -3.95
N HIS A 85 2.56 0.13 -4.28
CA HIS A 85 2.41 0.68 -5.64
C HIS A 85 1.17 0.23 -6.42
N GLY A 86 0.25 -0.49 -5.78
CA GLY A 86 -1.03 -0.87 -6.40
C GLY A 86 -1.92 0.36 -6.64
N LEU A 87 -2.80 0.26 -7.63
CA LEU A 87 -3.82 1.28 -7.90
C LEU A 87 -5.21 0.66 -7.84
N VAL A 88 -6.01 1.10 -6.88
CA VAL A 88 -7.43 0.83 -6.77
C VAL A 88 -8.19 2.11 -7.09
N CYS A 89 -9.22 2.03 -7.93
CA CYS A 89 -10.09 3.14 -8.30
C CYS A 89 -11.49 2.86 -7.80
N VAL A 90 -12.08 3.80 -7.05
CA VAL A 90 -13.45 3.68 -6.54
C VAL A 90 -14.33 4.84 -7.00
N ASP A 91 -15.63 4.56 -7.11
CA ASP A 91 -16.66 5.57 -7.37
C ASP A 91 -17.14 6.25 -6.08
N LYS A 92 -18.10 7.17 -6.20
CA LYS A 92 -18.70 7.90 -5.07
C LYS A 92 -19.46 7.00 -4.08
N ASN A 93 -19.81 5.78 -4.49
CA ASN A 93 -20.46 4.78 -3.66
C ASN A 93 -19.44 3.80 -3.05
N GLN A 94 -18.13 4.11 -3.18
CA GLN A 94 -17.03 3.26 -2.73
C GLN A 94 -16.96 1.90 -3.45
N GLN A 95 -17.57 1.79 -4.64
CA GLN A 95 -17.50 0.59 -5.45
C GLN A 95 -16.26 0.59 -6.31
N VAL A 96 -15.59 -0.56 -6.40
CA VAL A 96 -14.43 -0.74 -7.26
C VAL A 96 -14.83 -0.65 -8.72
N LEU A 97 -14.19 0.21 -9.50
CA LEU A 97 -14.50 0.44 -10.92
C LEU A 97 -13.86 -0.58 -11.87
N ARG A 98 -12.76 -1.19 -11.42
CA ARG A 98 -11.99 -2.17 -12.19
C ARG A 98 -11.06 -2.97 -11.30
N PRO A 99 -10.52 -4.13 -11.75
CA PRO A 99 -9.44 -4.80 -11.04
C PRO A 99 -8.25 -3.88 -10.79
N ALA A 100 -7.64 -3.97 -9.61
CA ALA A 100 -6.48 -3.17 -9.24
C ALA A 100 -5.27 -3.54 -10.10
N ILE A 101 -4.56 -2.53 -10.60
CA ILE A 101 -3.25 -2.74 -11.24
C ILE A 101 -2.22 -2.88 -10.12
N ILE A 102 -1.64 -4.07 -9.96
CA ILE A 102 -0.75 -4.37 -8.84
C ILE A 102 0.74 -4.06 -9.14
N TRP A 103 1.60 -4.24 -8.17
CA TRP A 103 3.01 -3.81 -8.19
C TRP A 103 3.83 -4.41 -9.35
N CYS A 104 3.61 -5.66 -9.73
CA CYS A 104 4.35 -6.36 -10.78
C CYS A 104 3.83 -6.12 -12.21
N ASP A 105 2.79 -5.29 -12.37
CA ASP A 105 2.31 -4.86 -13.68
C ASP A 105 3.28 -3.86 -14.32
N SER A 106 3.57 -4.01 -15.60
CA SER A 106 4.55 -3.16 -16.31
C SER A 106 3.93 -2.23 -17.37
N ARG A 107 2.59 -2.21 -17.50
CA ARG A 107 1.91 -1.41 -18.55
C ARG A 107 2.15 0.10 -18.43
N ALA A 108 2.41 0.58 -17.23
CA ALA A 108 2.59 2.00 -16.94
C ALA A 108 4.03 2.50 -17.09
N VAL A 109 4.99 1.61 -17.31
CA VAL A 109 6.42 1.96 -17.47
C VAL A 109 6.65 3.07 -18.49
N PRO A 110 6.07 3.03 -19.71
CA PRO A 110 6.27 4.10 -20.70
C PRO A 110 5.77 5.47 -20.22
N PHE A 111 4.68 5.51 -19.44
CA PHE A 111 4.13 6.75 -18.89
C PHE A 111 5.06 7.39 -17.87
N GLY A 112 5.62 6.57 -16.98
CA GLY A 112 6.59 7.04 -15.99
C GLY A 112 7.89 7.50 -16.62
N GLN A 113 8.38 6.78 -17.61
CA GLN A 113 9.57 7.16 -18.36
C GLN A 113 9.39 8.50 -19.09
N GLN A 114 8.28 8.66 -19.81
CA GLN A 114 7.98 9.91 -20.51
C GLN A 114 7.83 11.08 -19.52
N ALA A 115 7.20 10.88 -18.37
CA ALA A 115 7.10 11.91 -17.33
C ALA A 115 8.49 12.31 -16.80
N PHE A 116 9.35 11.34 -16.54
CA PHE A 116 10.71 11.57 -16.07
C PHE A 116 11.54 12.40 -17.03
N GLU A 117 11.49 12.07 -18.33
CA GLU A 117 12.16 12.79 -19.39
C GLU A 117 11.61 14.21 -19.59
N THR A 118 10.27 14.36 -19.55
CA THR A 118 9.60 15.64 -19.88
C THR A 118 9.65 16.64 -18.70
N ILE A 119 9.44 16.17 -17.49
CA ILE A 119 9.50 17.00 -16.27
C ILE A 119 10.96 17.35 -15.94
N GLY A 120 11.87 16.45 -16.28
CA GLY A 120 13.30 16.52 -16.02
C GLY A 120 13.72 15.72 -14.78
N GLU A 121 14.82 14.98 -14.95
CA GLU A 121 15.37 14.06 -13.93
C GLU A 121 15.61 14.76 -12.60
N GLU A 122 16.31 15.90 -12.60
CA GLU A 122 16.65 16.64 -11.38
C GLU A 122 15.40 17.03 -10.59
N ARG A 123 14.35 17.47 -11.28
CA ARG A 123 13.09 17.83 -10.62
C ARG A 123 12.39 16.62 -10.02
N CYS A 124 12.29 15.54 -10.77
CA CYS A 124 11.69 14.31 -10.25
C CYS A 124 12.48 13.79 -9.04
N LEU A 125 13.78 13.65 -9.16
CA LEU A 125 14.62 13.10 -8.09
C LEU A 125 14.65 13.99 -6.84
N SER A 126 14.74 15.31 -7.00
CA SER A 126 14.78 16.22 -5.84
C SER A 126 13.44 16.39 -5.14
N HIS A 127 12.31 16.13 -5.81
CA HIS A 127 10.97 16.32 -5.25
C HIS A 127 10.27 15.01 -4.90
N LEU A 128 10.38 13.97 -5.77
CA LEU A 128 9.73 12.68 -5.56
C LEU A 128 10.70 11.64 -4.97
N LEU A 129 12.00 11.92 -4.96
CA LEU A 129 13.11 11.04 -4.59
C LEU A 129 13.29 9.84 -5.53
N ASN A 130 12.52 9.77 -6.61
CA ASN A 130 12.58 8.72 -7.60
C ASN A 130 12.03 9.20 -8.95
N SER A 131 12.20 8.38 -10.00
CA SER A 131 11.45 8.56 -11.23
C SER A 131 9.98 8.20 -11.02
N PRO A 132 9.03 8.77 -11.79
CA PRO A 132 7.63 8.34 -11.76
C PRO A 132 7.41 6.87 -12.14
N GLY A 133 8.34 6.26 -12.87
CA GLY A 133 8.48 4.82 -13.13
C GLY A 133 7.17 4.07 -13.34
N ASN A 134 7.08 2.90 -12.72
CA ASN A 134 5.90 2.02 -12.76
C ASN A 134 5.07 2.12 -11.47
N PHE A 135 4.91 3.32 -10.94
CA PHE A 135 4.21 3.54 -9.68
C PHE A 135 2.74 3.95 -9.90
N THR A 136 2.03 4.17 -8.82
CA THR A 136 0.57 4.41 -8.82
C THR A 136 0.15 5.58 -9.71
N ALA A 137 0.92 6.69 -9.72
CA ALA A 137 0.65 7.84 -10.57
C ALA A 137 0.70 7.49 -12.07
N SER A 138 1.71 6.74 -12.50
CA SER A 138 1.85 6.31 -13.90
C SER A 138 0.77 5.30 -14.29
N LYS A 139 0.33 4.44 -13.36
CA LYS A 139 -0.82 3.53 -13.58
C LYS A 139 -2.11 4.30 -13.78
N LEU A 140 -2.32 5.37 -13.02
CA LEU A 140 -3.47 6.26 -13.20
C LEU A 140 -3.43 6.97 -14.56
N ALA A 141 -2.24 7.42 -15.01
CA ALA A 141 -2.07 8.00 -16.32
C ALA A 141 -2.41 7.01 -17.45
N TRP A 142 -2.02 5.76 -17.27
CA TRP A 142 -2.42 4.70 -18.21
C TRP A 142 -3.95 4.53 -18.27
N ILE A 143 -4.64 4.49 -17.11
CA ILE A 143 -6.12 4.40 -17.07
C ILE A 143 -6.75 5.61 -17.77
N LYS A 144 -6.27 6.82 -17.49
CA LYS A 144 -6.78 8.04 -18.11
C LYS A 144 -6.72 7.99 -19.63
N GLN A 145 -5.64 7.47 -20.19
CA GLN A 145 -5.45 7.38 -21.64
C GLN A 145 -6.19 6.21 -22.27
N ASN A 146 -6.19 5.03 -21.64
CA ASN A 146 -6.64 3.79 -22.28
C ASN A 146 -8.05 3.36 -21.83
N GLU A 147 -8.53 3.84 -20.69
CA GLU A 147 -9.85 3.55 -20.13
C GLU A 147 -10.56 4.85 -19.68
N PRO A 148 -10.75 5.85 -20.59
CA PRO A 148 -11.27 7.17 -20.21
C PRO A 148 -12.65 7.09 -19.54
N ALA A 149 -13.51 6.18 -19.98
CA ALA A 149 -14.83 5.97 -19.37
C ALA A 149 -14.75 5.46 -17.91
N VAL A 150 -13.70 4.73 -17.54
CA VAL A 150 -13.43 4.36 -16.14
C VAL A 150 -12.87 5.57 -15.40
N TYR A 151 -11.91 6.27 -16.00
CA TYR A 151 -11.27 7.43 -15.38
C TYR A 151 -12.28 8.51 -14.98
N GLU A 152 -13.26 8.81 -15.83
CA GLU A 152 -14.32 9.81 -15.58
C GLU A 152 -15.23 9.44 -14.38
N GLN A 153 -15.29 8.18 -14.00
CA GLN A 153 -16.09 7.71 -12.88
C GLN A 153 -15.30 7.67 -11.56
N ILE A 154 -13.96 7.85 -11.60
CA ILE A 154 -13.13 7.76 -10.40
C ILE A 154 -13.50 8.93 -9.45
N TYR A 155 -13.95 8.56 -8.27
CA TYR A 155 -14.11 9.49 -7.16
C TYR A 155 -12.80 9.65 -6.39
N LYS A 156 -12.15 8.53 -6.05
CA LYS A 156 -10.85 8.51 -5.35
C LYS A 156 -9.97 7.39 -5.88
N ILE A 157 -8.68 7.65 -5.86
CA ILE A 157 -7.64 6.64 -6.03
C ILE A 157 -7.14 6.18 -4.68
N MET A 158 -6.75 4.92 -4.60
CA MET A 158 -6.32 4.29 -3.35
C MET A 158 -5.17 3.32 -3.59
N LEU A 159 -4.33 3.17 -2.60
CA LEU A 159 -3.44 2.02 -2.47
C LEU A 159 -4.20 0.82 -1.89
N PRO A 160 -3.68 -0.41 -2.00
CA PRO A 160 -4.37 -1.59 -1.45
C PRO A 160 -4.71 -1.47 0.04
N GLY A 161 -3.81 -0.88 0.83
CA GLY A 161 -4.06 -0.64 2.26
C GLY A 161 -5.12 0.43 2.52
N ASP A 162 -5.21 1.45 1.66
CA ASP A 162 -6.26 2.48 1.76
C ASP A 162 -7.64 1.87 1.50
N TYR A 163 -7.74 1.02 0.48
CA TYR A 163 -8.95 0.29 0.16
C TYR A 163 -9.44 -0.59 1.32
N ILE A 164 -8.54 -1.36 1.92
CA ILE A 164 -8.89 -2.20 3.09
C ILE A 164 -9.30 -1.34 4.29
N ALA A 165 -8.63 -0.22 4.54
CA ALA A 165 -9.03 0.69 5.61
C ALA A 165 -10.41 1.30 5.36
N MET A 166 -10.72 1.65 4.11
CA MET A 166 -12.06 2.10 3.69
C MET A 166 -13.12 1.00 3.93
N LYS A 167 -12.85 -0.24 3.55
CA LYS A 167 -13.78 -1.37 3.79
C LYS A 167 -14.03 -1.58 5.28
N LEU A 168 -13.01 -1.41 6.12
CA LEU A 168 -13.13 -1.53 7.58
C LEU A 168 -13.91 -0.39 8.21
N SER A 169 -13.70 0.85 7.77
CA SER A 169 -14.23 2.05 8.46
C SER A 169 -15.37 2.75 7.74
N GLY A 170 -15.43 2.66 6.42
CA GLY A 170 -16.26 3.53 5.59
C GLY A 170 -15.61 4.89 5.27
N ASP A 171 -14.49 5.21 5.93
CA ASP A 171 -13.76 6.47 5.73
C ASP A 171 -12.75 6.34 4.58
N ILE A 172 -12.67 7.38 3.73
CA ILE A 172 -11.70 7.46 2.65
C ILE A 172 -10.57 8.39 3.05
N CYS A 173 -9.41 7.83 3.33
CA CYS A 173 -8.20 8.60 3.61
C CYS A 173 -6.95 7.87 3.11
N THR A 174 -5.88 8.63 2.95
CA THR A 174 -4.54 8.12 2.62
C THR A 174 -3.51 8.65 3.62
N THR A 175 -2.25 8.29 3.44
CA THR A 175 -1.15 8.75 4.29
C THR A 175 -0.03 9.36 3.46
N VAL A 176 0.84 10.14 4.09
CA VAL A 176 2.04 10.67 3.42
C VAL A 176 2.91 9.53 2.89
N SER A 177 3.07 8.43 3.66
CA SER A 177 3.82 7.26 3.19
C SER A 177 3.18 6.59 1.96
N GLY A 178 1.85 6.51 1.91
CA GLY A 178 1.11 6.03 0.75
C GLY A 178 1.27 6.94 -0.47
N LEU A 179 1.14 8.25 -0.29
CA LEU A 179 1.37 9.20 -1.39
C LEU A 179 2.81 9.18 -1.89
N SER A 180 3.78 9.00 -0.99
CA SER A 180 5.19 8.87 -1.31
C SER A 180 5.45 7.68 -2.24
N GLU A 181 5.02 6.49 -1.85
CA GLU A 181 5.19 5.29 -2.68
C GLU A 181 4.40 5.32 -4.00
N GLY A 182 3.30 6.09 -4.02
CA GLY A 182 2.48 6.31 -5.21
C GLY A 182 3.04 7.37 -6.18
N MET A 183 4.11 8.06 -5.81
CA MET A 183 4.70 9.22 -6.51
C MET A 183 3.82 10.47 -6.49
N PHE A 184 2.95 10.62 -5.50
CA PHE A 184 2.10 11.79 -5.33
C PHE A 184 2.59 12.78 -4.25
N TRP A 185 3.73 12.52 -3.59
CA TRP A 185 4.26 13.37 -2.53
C TRP A 185 5.52 14.13 -2.96
N ASP A 186 5.49 15.44 -2.78
CA ASP A 186 6.64 16.33 -2.98
C ASP A 186 7.38 16.52 -1.64
N PHE A 187 8.48 15.81 -1.47
CA PHE A 187 9.28 15.85 -0.25
C PHE A 187 9.93 17.20 0.01
N LYS A 188 10.29 17.93 -1.05
CA LYS A 188 10.93 19.23 -0.94
C LYS A 188 9.98 20.31 -0.41
N ASN A 189 8.71 20.24 -0.81
CA ASN A 189 7.68 21.21 -0.43
C ASN A 189 6.72 20.68 0.62
N ASN A 190 6.85 19.42 1.04
CA ASN A 190 6.03 18.73 2.03
C ASN A 190 4.51 18.83 1.73
N ARG A 191 4.13 18.49 0.50
CA ARG A 191 2.76 18.54 -0.01
C ARG A 191 2.54 17.55 -1.15
N VAL A 192 1.31 17.47 -1.64
CA VAL A 192 1.01 16.73 -2.88
C VAL A 192 1.88 17.27 -4.02
N ALA A 193 2.38 16.39 -4.88
CA ALA A 193 3.24 16.73 -6.02
C ALA A 193 2.42 17.35 -7.16
N ASP A 194 1.98 18.61 -6.99
CA ASP A 194 1.14 19.31 -7.96
C ASP A 194 1.74 19.30 -9.37
N PHE A 195 3.07 19.42 -9.48
CA PHE A 195 3.73 19.42 -10.79
C PHE A 195 3.57 18.10 -11.55
N LEU A 196 3.49 16.96 -10.85
CA LEU A 196 3.23 15.66 -11.47
C LEU A 196 1.73 15.50 -11.77
N MET A 197 0.86 15.98 -10.87
CA MET A 197 -0.58 16.03 -11.10
C MET A 197 -0.90 16.86 -12.36
N ASP A 198 -0.32 18.06 -12.47
CA ASP A 198 -0.48 18.95 -13.61
C ASP A 198 0.06 18.34 -14.91
N TYR A 199 1.23 17.68 -14.85
CA TYR A 199 1.81 17.01 -16.02
C TYR A 199 0.87 15.95 -16.59
N TYR A 200 0.29 15.11 -15.74
CA TYR A 200 -0.68 14.10 -16.17
C TYR A 200 -2.10 14.67 -16.36
N GLY A 201 -2.34 15.91 -15.96
CA GLY A 201 -3.64 16.56 -15.97
C GLY A 201 -4.65 15.86 -15.06
N PHE A 202 -4.19 15.48 -13.86
CA PHE A 202 -5.05 14.90 -12.83
C PHE A 202 -5.72 16.01 -12.00
N ASP A 203 -6.98 15.78 -11.65
CA ASP A 203 -7.67 16.63 -10.69
C ASP A 203 -7.22 16.29 -9.26
N SER A 204 -6.92 17.31 -8.47
CA SER A 204 -6.47 17.13 -7.08
C SER A 204 -7.53 16.45 -6.20
N SER A 205 -8.81 16.54 -6.57
CA SER A 205 -9.91 15.86 -5.89
C SER A 205 -9.81 14.33 -5.92
N LEU A 206 -8.99 13.75 -6.81
CA LEU A 206 -8.73 12.31 -6.84
C LEU A 206 -7.94 11.81 -5.62
N ILE A 207 -7.17 12.69 -4.99
CA ILE A 207 -6.43 12.37 -3.76
C ILE A 207 -7.38 12.38 -2.57
N ALA A 208 -7.30 11.35 -1.74
CA ALA A 208 -8.05 11.24 -0.50
C ALA A 208 -7.50 12.16 0.61
N ASP A 209 -8.27 12.37 1.67
CA ASP A 209 -7.82 13.14 2.84
C ASP A 209 -6.57 12.51 3.46
N ILE A 210 -5.57 13.34 3.76
CA ILE A 210 -4.28 12.87 4.26
C ILE A 210 -4.32 12.76 5.78
N LYS A 211 -3.99 11.59 6.31
CA LYS A 211 -3.81 11.32 7.74
C LYS A 211 -2.34 10.99 8.03
N PRO A 212 -1.84 11.29 9.24
CA PRO A 212 -0.52 10.82 9.64
C PRO A 212 -0.43 9.28 9.62
N THR A 213 0.74 8.74 9.28
CA THR A 213 0.97 7.30 9.20
C THR A 213 0.74 6.60 10.54
N PHE A 214 1.17 7.22 11.64
CA PHE A 214 0.96 6.76 13.02
C PHE A 214 -0.10 7.64 13.70
N ALA A 215 -1.36 7.42 13.37
CA ALA A 215 -2.50 8.12 13.96
C ALA A 215 -3.79 7.32 13.76
N GLU A 216 -4.85 7.72 14.41
CA GLU A 216 -6.17 7.17 14.13
C GLU A 216 -6.62 7.56 12.72
N GLN A 217 -6.76 6.56 11.86
CA GLN A 217 -7.07 6.73 10.44
C GLN A 217 -8.52 6.35 10.11
N GLY A 218 -9.25 5.87 11.08
CA GLY A 218 -10.63 5.43 11.00
C GLY A 218 -10.95 4.43 12.11
N ARG A 219 -12.20 4.01 12.19
CA ARG A 219 -12.66 3.01 13.15
C ARG A 219 -13.51 1.96 12.45
N VAL A 220 -13.40 0.73 12.89
CA VAL A 220 -14.25 -0.37 12.38
C VAL A 220 -15.72 0.01 12.50
N ASN A 221 -16.43 0.03 11.37
CA ASN A 221 -17.84 0.32 11.32
C ASN A 221 -18.70 -0.91 11.66
N ALA A 222 -20.01 -0.72 11.84
CA ALA A 222 -20.92 -1.80 12.23
C ALA A 222 -20.97 -2.96 11.21
N VAL A 223 -20.85 -2.67 9.90
CA VAL A 223 -20.89 -3.68 8.84
C VAL A 223 -19.65 -4.57 8.91
N ALA A 224 -18.47 -3.95 8.92
CA ALA A 224 -17.20 -4.67 9.02
C ALA A 224 -17.08 -5.42 10.36
N ALA A 225 -17.55 -4.82 11.46
CA ALA A 225 -17.59 -5.48 12.76
C ALA A 225 -18.38 -6.79 12.71
N ASN A 226 -19.54 -6.76 12.09
CA ASN A 226 -20.40 -7.94 11.95
C ASN A 226 -19.78 -9.01 11.03
N GLU A 227 -19.21 -8.61 9.87
CA GLU A 227 -18.60 -9.54 8.92
C GLU A 227 -17.34 -10.22 9.47
N LEU A 228 -16.56 -9.50 10.27
CA LEU A 228 -15.26 -9.95 10.78
C LEU A 228 -15.33 -10.56 12.18
N GLY A 229 -16.44 -10.40 12.88
CA GLY A 229 -16.52 -10.76 14.30
C GLY A 229 -15.67 -9.85 15.19
N LEU A 230 -15.45 -8.60 14.80
CA LEU A 230 -14.69 -7.60 15.54
C LEU A 230 -15.63 -6.66 16.33
N LYS A 231 -15.06 -5.88 17.23
CA LYS A 231 -15.81 -4.84 17.94
C LYS A 231 -15.91 -3.58 17.07
N GLU A 232 -17.14 -3.08 16.89
CA GLU A 232 -17.37 -1.76 16.33
C GLU A 232 -16.60 -0.69 17.12
N GLY A 233 -16.05 0.29 16.41
CA GLY A 233 -15.26 1.37 17.00
C GLY A 233 -13.80 1.01 17.30
N THR A 234 -13.32 -0.21 16.98
CA THR A 234 -11.90 -0.55 17.09
C THR A 234 -11.08 0.35 16.14
N PRO A 235 -10.09 1.11 16.65
CA PRO A 235 -9.36 2.07 15.83
C PRO A 235 -8.37 1.40 14.87
N ILE A 236 -8.25 1.97 13.68
CA ILE A 236 -7.18 1.68 12.70
C ILE A 236 -6.12 2.76 12.92
N THR A 237 -4.91 2.37 13.36
CA THR A 237 -3.91 3.33 13.87
C THR A 237 -2.62 3.38 13.07
N TYR A 238 -2.48 2.50 12.11
CA TYR A 238 -1.27 2.39 11.30
C TYR A 238 -1.56 1.75 9.94
N ARG A 239 -0.91 2.29 8.91
CA ARG A 239 -0.92 1.70 7.58
C ARG A 239 0.32 2.13 6.79
N ALA A 240 1.04 1.17 6.21
CA ALA A 240 2.16 1.41 5.31
C ALA A 240 2.40 0.18 4.41
N GLY A 241 3.18 0.36 3.34
CA GLY A 241 3.61 -0.70 2.46
C GLY A 241 4.41 -1.81 3.15
N ASP A 242 4.56 -2.95 2.49
CA ASP A 242 5.22 -4.15 3.05
C ASP A 242 6.72 -3.93 3.31
N GLN A 243 7.42 -3.18 2.44
CA GLN A 243 8.87 -2.99 2.60
C GLN A 243 9.24 -2.21 3.87
N PRO A 244 8.66 -1.02 4.18
CA PRO A 244 8.87 -0.38 5.46
C PRO A 244 8.43 -1.24 6.65
N ASN A 245 7.37 -2.05 6.52
CA ASN A 245 6.96 -2.98 7.56
C ASN A 245 7.98 -4.10 7.80
N ASN A 246 8.63 -4.61 6.76
CA ASN A 246 9.72 -5.57 6.89
C ASN A 246 10.88 -4.99 7.73
N ALA A 247 11.30 -3.75 7.48
CA ALA A 247 12.33 -3.07 8.26
C ALA A 247 11.89 -2.86 9.72
N LEU A 248 10.66 -2.40 9.95
CA LEU A 248 10.04 -2.27 11.27
C LEU A 248 10.06 -3.58 12.05
N SER A 249 9.74 -4.71 11.40
CA SER A 249 9.72 -6.03 12.04
C SER A 249 11.10 -6.50 12.51
N LEU A 250 12.16 -5.97 11.91
CA LEU A 250 13.55 -6.23 12.28
C LEU A 250 14.11 -5.20 13.29
N ASN A 251 13.25 -4.32 13.81
CA ASN A 251 13.63 -3.24 14.72
C ASN A 251 14.62 -2.24 14.12
N VAL A 252 14.52 -1.98 12.82
CA VAL A 252 15.34 -1.03 12.06
C VAL A 252 14.63 0.31 12.01
N PHE A 253 15.05 1.27 12.85
CA PHE A 253 14.38 2.57 13.05
C PHE A 253 15.31 3.76 12.96
N ASN A 254 16.59 3.57 13.29
CA ASN A 254 17.50 4.68 13.47
C ASN A 254 18.30 4.95 12.19
N PRO A 255 18.65 6.22 11.91
CA PRO A 255 19.53 6.55 10.80
C PRO A 255 20.82 5.73 10.82
N GLY A 256 21.17 5.15 9.66
CA GLY A 256 22.32 4.27 9.49
C GLY A 256 22.03 2.78 9.71
N GLU A 257 20.86 2.42 10.22
CA GLU A 257 20.44 1.02 10.30
C GLU A 257 19.93 0.52 8.96
N ILE A 258 20.18 -0.76 8.68
CA ILE A 258 19.86 -1.41 7.41
C ILE A 258 19.12 -2.72 7.67
N ALA A 259 18.04 -2.94 6.94
CA ALA A 259 17.38 -4.22 6.83
C ALA A 259 17.57 -4.78 5.42
N SER A 260 17.77 -6.07 5.29
CA SER A 260 17.80 -6.75 4.00
C SER A 260 16.93 -7.98 3.99
N THR A 261 16.23 -8.18 2.88
CA THR A 261 15.51 -9.42 2.60
C THR A 261 16.17 -10.09 1.41
N ALA A 262 16.39 -11.40 1.51
CA ALA A 262 16.95 -12.21 0.44
C ALA A 262 15.99 -13.37 0.14
N GLY A 263 15.51 -13.44 -1.07
CA GLY A 263 14.63 -14.48 -1.58
C GLY A 263 14.81 -14.59 -3.08
N THR A 264 13.75 -14.76 -3.83
CA THR A 264 13.77 -14.72 -5.31
C THR A 264 14.21 -13.34 -5.82
N SER A 265 13.89 -12.29 -5.07
CA SER A 265 14.42 -10.94 -5.22
C SER A 265 15.03 -10.49 -3.89
N GLY A 266 16.02 -9.58 -3.96
CA GLY A 266 16.64 -8.98 -2.79
C GLY A 266 16.22 -7.52 -2.65
N VAL A 267 15.95 -7.08 -1.41
CA VAL A 267 15.72 -5.67 -1.09
C VAL A 267 16.66 -5.30 0.05
N VAL A 268 17.35 -4.17 -0.10
CA VAL A 268 18.12 -3.53 0.97
C VAL A 268 17.38 -2.25 1.34
N TYR A 269 16.97 -2.14 2.58
CA TYR A 269 16.26 -0.99 3.13
C TYR A 269 17.15 -0.29 4.16
N GLY A 270 17.45 0.97 3.93
CA GLY A 270 18.24 1.79 4.86
C GLY A 270 17.42 2.93 5.43
N VAL A 271 17.63 3.25 6.71
CA VAL A 271 17.03 4.40 7.36
C VAL A 271 18.00 5.57 7.28
N ASN A 272 17.53 6.70 6.73
CA ASN A 272 18.26 7.96 6.68
C ASN A 272 17.65 8.99 7.63
N GLY A 273 18.52 9.85 8.18
CA GLY A 273 18.11 10.98 9.01
C GLY A 273 17.63 12.20 8.23
N GLU A 274 17.93 12.22 6.92
CA GLU A 274 17.60 13.32 6.01
C GLU A 274 16.99 12.78 4.74
N VAL A 275 16.19 13.64 4.07
CA VAL A 275 15.64 13.34 2.75
C VAL A 275 16.79 13.33 1.74
N ASN A 276 17.05 12.19 1.14
CA ASN A 276 18.15 12.00 0.19
C ASN A 276 17.77 11.07 -0.96
N TYR A 277 18.47 11.17 -2.08
CA TYR A 277 18.31 10.32 -3.25
C TYR A 277 19.66 10.12 -3.94
N ASP A 278 19.83 9.03 -4.69
CA ASP A 278 21.00 8.81 -5.52
C ASP A 278 20.68 9.20 -6.97
N PRO A 279 21.38 10.22 -7.53
CA PRO A 279 21.14 10.66 -8.89
C PRO A 279 21.61 9.65 -9.97
N HIS A 280 22.41 8.64 -9.63
CA HIS A 280 22.97 7.70 -10.59
C HIS A 280 22.21 6.38 -10.66
N SER A 281 21.73 5.86 -9.54
CA SER A 281 21.09 4.54 -9.51
C SER A 281 19.58 4.57 -9.74
N LEU A 282 18.95 5.75 -9.75
CA LEU A 282 17.48 5.93 -9.75
C LEU A 282 16.80 5.14 -8.62
N SER A 283 17.57 4.78 -7.63
CA SER A 283 17.14 4.00 -6.49
C SER A 283 16.89 4.94 -5.33
N LEU A 284 15.77 4.80 -4.65
CA LEU A 284 15.60 5.26 -3.28
C LEU A 284 16.58 4.49 -2.41
N ILE A 285 17.90 4.77 -2.56
CA ILE A 285 18.95 4.06 -1.85
C ILE A 285 18.67 2.55 -1.78
N HIS A 286 18.38 1.96 -2.93
CA HIS A 286 18.31 0.54 -3.12
C HIS A 286 19.44 0.15 -4.08
N ILE A 287 20.64 0.02 -3.55
CA ILE A 287 21.66 -0.74 -4.25
C ILE A 287 21.26 -2.20 -4.06
N SER A 288 20.41 -2.71 -4.91
CA SER A 288 20.28 -4.14 -5.08
C SER A 288 21.26 -4.55 -6.17
N GLU A 289 22.48 -4.82 -5.80
CA GLU A 289 23.31 -5.68 -6.63
C GLU A 289 22.72 -7.08 -6.56
N PRO A 290 22.32 -7.70 -7.69
CA PRO A 290 21.98 -9.11 -7.68
C PRO A 290 23.28 -9.88 -7.49
N THR A 291 23.68 -10.08 -6.26
CA THR A 291 24.63 -11.15 -5.94
C THR A 291 23.92 -12.44 -6.27
N ARG A 292 24.16 -12.94 -7.48
CA ARG A 292 23.89 -14.35 -7.77
C ARG A 292 24.76 -15.15 -6.82
N LEU A 293 24.18 -15.62 -5.75
CA LEU A 293 24.76 -16.73 -5.01
C LEU A 293 24.73 -17.93 -5.96
N GLN A 294 25.89 -18.22 -6.50
CA GLN A 294 26.11 -19.51 -7.18
C GLN A 294 26.11 -20.63 -6.16
#